data_d48a91e75b64e1faf84dd2e8d97a0a13
#
_entry.id   d48a91e75b64e1faf84dd2e8d97a0a13
#
_cell.length_a   1.000
_cell.length_b   1.000
_cell.length_c   1.000
_cell.angle_alpha   90.00
_cell.angle_beta   90.00
_cell.angle_gamma   90.00
#
_symmetry.space_group_name_H-M   'P 1'
#
loop_
_entity.id
_entity.type
_entity.pdbx_description
1 polymer ?
#
loop_
_entity_poly.entity_id
_entity_poly.type
_entity_poly.pdbx_seq_one_letter_code
_entity_poly.pdbx_strand_id
1 'polypeptide(L)'
;LHLCDRRQRQMCIRDSIKYVDLDGDGKLTDKDRDYLACDVPDITYGVNLNLRYKGFELSMFGQGVTGTMVRFYQEQAWAFSDNASPREFHLKRWTVDNPDPNAAYPRIYPRTSAHSTFNNKFSDFWLFDSDYFRIKNITFGYNFNKHQIQHLGVDALKLYVSAENPFTIRADHRMEDFDPETPSGRGTDTRGTSSISLGVNLTF
;
A
#
# COMPACT_ATOMS: atom_id res chain seq x y z
N LEU A 1 16.13 16.87 -2.33
CA LEU A 1 16.69 15.57 -2.73
C LEU A 1 17.18 14.87 -1.48
N HIS A 2 16.29 14.11 -0.84
CA HIS A 2 16.67 13.34 0.33
C HIS A 2 17.09 11.94 -0.12
N LEU A 3 18.39 11.73 -0.19
CA LEU A 3 18.98 10.41 -0.31
C LEU A 3 18.74 9.67 1.00
N CYS A 4 17.64 8.93 1.07
CA CYS A 4 17.46 7.90 2.07
C CYS A 4 18.57 6.88 1.83
N ASP A 5 19.61 6.89 2.64
CA ASP A 5 20.73 5.95 2.47
C ASP A 5 20.21 4.54 2.74
N ARG A 6 20.06 3.75 1.67
CA ARG A 6 19.62 2.34 1.71
C ARG A 6 20.56 1.45 2.56
N ARG A 7 21.68 1.97 3.06
CA ARG A 7 22.66 1.22 3.86
C ARG A 7 22.19 0.89 5.28
N GLN A 8 21.17 1.56 5.80
CA GLN A 8 20.63 1.24 7.13
C GLN A 8 19.80 -0.05 7.19
N ARG A 9 19.43 -0.62 6.03
CA ARG A 9 18.66 -1.87 5.96
C ARG A 9 19.48 -3.14 6.21
N GLN A 10 20.76 -3.06 6.49
CA GLN A 10 21.56 -4.24 6.80
C GLN A 10 21.26 -4.71 8.22
N MET A 11 20.65 -5.88 8.32
CA MET A 11 20.53 -6.57 9.61
C MET A 11 21.93 -6.97 10.10
N CYS A 12 22.18 -6.79 11.38
CA CYS A 12 23.38 -7.33 12.00
C CYS A 12 23.42 -8.86 11.77
N ILE A 13 24.63 -9.42 11.66
CA ILE A 13 24.91 -10.87 11.64
C ILE A 13 24.21 -11.60 12.79
N ARG A 14 23.69 -10.89 13.78
CA ARG A 14 23.04 -11.35 15.00
C ARG A 14 21.54 -11.07 15.06
N ASP A 15 20.82 -11.11 13.92
CA ASP A 15 19.35 -11.13 13.95
C ASP A 15 18.61 -9.82 14.28
N SER A 16 19.30 -8.71 14.43
CA SER A 16 18.74 -7.43 14.85
C SER A 16 19.02 -6.31 13.87
N ILE A 17 18.20 -5.25 13.89
CA ILE A 17 18.38 -4.06 13.06
C ILE A 17 19.67 -3.34 13.48
N LYS A 18 20.47 -2.94 12.50
CA LYS A 18 21.66 -2.14 12.69
C LYS A 18 21.33 -0.65 12.54
N TYR A 19 21.55 0.12 13.58
CA TYR A 19 21.45 1.58 13.54
C TYR A 19 22.82 2.21 13.25
N VAL A 20 22.79 3.40 12.65
CA VAL A 20 24.00 4.18 12.33
C VAL A 20 24.20 5.22 13.44
N ASP A 21 25.41 5.33 13.89
CA ASP A 21 25.90 6.40 14.73
C ASP A 21 26.24 7.58 13.81
N LEU A 22 25.42 8.64 13.82
CA LEU A 22 25.55 9.77 12.90
C LEU A 22 26.57 10.79 13.36
N ASP A 23 26.74 10.97 14.66
CA ASP A 23 27.69 11.92 15.23
C ASP A 23 29.08 11.30 15.53
N GLY A 24 29.21 9.97 15.44
CA GLY A 24 30.46 9.24 15.57
C GLY A 24 30.96 9.14 17.00
N ASP A 25 30.12 9.31 18.01
CA ASP A 25 30.50 9.28 19.42
C ASP A 25 30.57 7.86 20.01
N GLY A 26 30.22 6.84 19.22
CA GLY A 26 30.18 5.42 19.61
C GLY A 26 28.97 5.02 20.42
N LYS A 27 27.95 5.88 20.56
CA LYS A 27 26.72 5.62 21.30
C LYS A 27 25.51 5.99 20.48
N LEU A 28 24.47 5.18 20.49
CA LEU A 28 23.19 5.48 19.86
C LEU A 28 22.32 6.35 20.76
N THR A 29 22.27 7.64 20.49
CA THR A 29 21.55 8.66 21.25
C THR A 29 20.50 9.38 20.41
N ASP A 30 19.81 10.37 20.97
CA ASP A 30 18.85 11.20 20.24
C ASP A 30 19.53 12.13 19.21
N LYS A 31 20.84 12.28 19.25
CA LYS A 31 21.63 13.03 18.27
C LYS A 31 21.80 12.28 16.96
N ASP A 32 21.61 10.96 16.98
CA ASP A 32 21.65 10.10 15.79
C ASP A 32 20.32 10.05 15.05
N ARG A 33 19.47 11.03 15.26
CA ARG A 33 18.19 11.17 14.57
C ARG A 33 18.29 12.21 13.48
N ASP A 34 17.78 11.86 12.31
CA ASP A 34 17.66 12.77 11.17
C ASP A 34 16.24 12.72 10.59
N TYR A 35 15.89 13.73 9.80
CA TYR A 35 14.63 13.76 9.07
C TYR A 35 14.68 12.70 7.94
N LEU A 36 13.77 11.74 7.98
CA LEU A 36 13.80 10.62 7.05
C LEU A 36 12.75 10.73 5.95
N ALA A 37 11.55 11.20 6.26
CA ALA A 37 10.45 11.17 5.30
C ALA A 37 9.23 11.98 5.75
N CYS A 38 8.33 12.25 4.80
CA CYS A 38 7.03 12.88 5.01
C CYS A 38 5.91 11.93 4.58
N ASP A 39 4.80 11.95 5.30
CA ASP A 39 3.57 11.24 4.99
C ASP A 39 2.64 12.03 4.05
N VAL A 40 3.01 13.28 3.76
CA VAL A 40 2.29 14.13 2.79
C VAL A 40 2.88 13.90 1.40
N PRO A 41 2.06 13.55 0.40
CA PRO A 41 2.55 13.35 -0.97
C PRO A 41 3.11 14.61 -1.59
N ASP A 42 4.21 14.49 -2.33
CA ASP A 42 4.74 15.60 -3.13
C ASP A 42 3.83 15.88 -4.33
N ILE A 43 3.30 14.84 -4.95
CA ILE A 43 2.44 14.96 -6.14
C ILE A 43 1.24 14.03 -6.00
N THR A 44 0.05 14.57 -6.24
CA THR A 44 -1.18 13.80 -6.45
C THR A 44 -1.64 13.99 -7.88
N TYR A 45 -1.94 12.92 -8.60
CA TYR A 45 -2.36 12.98 -9.99
C TYR A 45 -3.56 12.08 -10.27
N GLY A 46 -4.34 12.47 -11.29
CA GLY A 46 -5.51 11.71 -11.74
C GLY A 46 -5.51 11.54 -13.25
N VAL A 47 -5.97 10.39 -13.72
CA VAL A 47 -6.13 10.07 -15.13
C VAL A 47 -7.59 9.71 -15.39
N ASN A 48 -8.21 10.41 -16.35
CA ASN A 48 -9.58 10.13 -16.76
C ASN A 48 -9.60 9.78 -18.25
N LEU A 49 -10.15 8.61 -18.58
CA LEU A 49 -10.28 8.11 -19.94
C LEU A 49 -11.75 7.81 -20.24
N ASN A 50 -12.26 8.43 -21.31
CA ASN A 50 -13.62 8.16 -21.80
C ASN A 50 -13.56 7.87 -23.29
N LEU A 51 -13.99 6.68 -23.68
CA LEU A 51 -14.03 6.22 -25.07
C LEU A 51 -15.45 5.83 -25.47
N ARG A 52 -15.88 6.25 -26.67
CA ARG A 52 -17.18 5.87 -27.23
C ARG A 52 -17.00 5.41 -28.68
N TYR A 53 -17.54 4.25 -28.98
CA TYR A 53 -17.48 3.72 -30.33
C TYR A 53 -18.67 2.80 -30.63
N LYS A 54 -19.47 3.14 -31.63
CA LYS A 54 -20.61 2.32 -32.16
C LYS A 54 -21.52 1.75 -31.05
N GLY A 55 -21.88 2.59 -30.08
CA GLY A 55 -22.72 2.20 -28.94
C GLY A 55 -21.98 1.69 -27.73
N PHE A 56 -20.72 1.27 -27.85
CA PHE A 56 -19.87 0.94 -26.73
C PHE A 56 -19.34 2.21 -26.05
N GLU A 57 -19.29 2.15 -24.74
CA GLU A 57 -18.77 3.22 -23.88
C GLU A 57 -17.84 2.61 -22.84
N LEU A 58 -16.62 3.13 -22.76
CA LEU A 58 -15.65 2.81 -21.71
C LEU A 58 -15.31 4.10 -20.96
N SER A 59 -15.51 4.09 -19.67
CA SER A 59 -15.08 5.17 -18.76
C SER A 59 -14.15 4.59 -17.71
N MET A 60 -13.01 5.21 -17.50
CA MET A 60 -12.03 4.80 -16.48
C MET A 60 -11.49 6.03 -15.77
N PHE A 61 -11.42 5.95 -14.45
CA PHE A 61 -10.76 6.95 -13.61
C PHE A 61 -9.70 6.26 -12.74
N GLY A 62 -8.48 6.77 -12.80
CA GLY A 62 -7.37 6.35 -11.97
C GLY A 62 -6.78 7.53 -11.21
N GLN A 63 -6.27 7.26 -10.02
CA GLN A 63 -5.61 8.22 -9.15
C GLN A 63 -4.32 7.63 -8.60
N GLY A 64 -3.30 8.45 -8.45
CA GLY A 64 -2.05 8.09 -7.83
C GLY A 64 -1.43 9.21 -7.03
N VAL A 65 -0.52 8.84 -6.17
CA VAL A 65 0.33 9.75 -5.39
C VAL A 65 1.78 9.31 -5.51
N THR A 66 2.70 10.24 -5.31
CA THR A 66 4.13 9.95 -5.28
C THR A 66 4.85 10.90 -4.34
N GLY A 67 5.99 10.43 -3.81
CA GLY A 67 6.79 11.16 -2.82
C GLY A 67 6.28 11.01 -1.40
N THR A 68 5.58 9.93 -1.07
CA THR A 68 5.03 9.72 0.27
C THR A 68 5.60 8.45 0.90
N MET A 69 5.83 8.51 2.20
CA MET A 69 6.25 7.37 3.00
C MET A 69 5.39 7.21 4.24
N VAL A 70 5.16 5.98 4.63
CA VAL A 70 4.43 5.64 5.84
C VAL A 70 5.34 4.90 6.83
N ARG A 71 5.25 5.25 8.09
CA ARG A 71 5.90 4.52 9.17
C ARG A 71 4.98 3.41 9.66
N PHE A 72 5.50 2.18 9.67
CA PHE A 72 4.83 1.07 10.32
C PHE A 72 5.31 0.92 11.77
N TYR A 73 4.36 0.71 12.69
CA TYR A 73 4.63 0.50 14.11
C TYR A 73 3.52 -0.34 14.76
N GLN A 74 3.79 -0.85 15.95
CA GLN A 74 2.87 -1.64 16.77
C GLN A 74 2.22 -2.81 15.99
N GLU A 75 0.90 -2.89 15.94
CA GLU A 75 0.13 -4.00 15.39
C GLU A 75 0.39 -4.22 13.90
N GLN A 76 0.78 -3.18 13.19
CA GLN A 76 1.10 -3.27 11.76
C GLN A 76 2.48 -3.86 11.52
N ALA A 77 3.47 -3.45 12.30
CA ALA A 77 4.87 -3.78 12.08
C ALA A 77 5.32 -4.99 12.90
N TRP A 78 4.85 -5.12 14.14
CA TRP A 78 5.43 -6.08 15.09
C TRP A 78 4.50 -7.27 15.27
N ALA A 79 5.00 -8.45 14.90
CA ALA A 79 4.25 -9.69 15.09
C ALA A 79 3.88 -9.85 16.57
N PHE A 80 2.63 -10.24 16.81
CA PHE A 80 2.06 -10.49 18.14
C PHE A 80 2.01 -9.27 19.07
N SER A 81 2.16 -8.05 18.54
CA SER A 81 1.95 -6.83 19.34
C SER A 81 0.46 -6.62 19.56
N ASP A 82 0.08 -6.39 20.81
CA ASP A 82 -1.30 -6.07 21.21
C ASP A 82 -2.37 -6.98 20.59
N ASN A 83 -2.09 -8.29 20.57
CA ASN A 83 -2.89 -9.36 19.96
C ASN A 83 -2.98 -9.32 18.41
N ALA A 84 -2.12 -8.57 17.74
CA ALA A 84 -2.06 -8.58 16.29
C ALA A 84 -1.60 -9.94 15.76
N SER A 85 -2.25 -10.40 14.71
CA SER A 85 -1.83 -11.59 13.99
C SER A 85 -0.57 -11.32 13.17
N PRO A 86 0.35 -12.28 13.06
CA PRO A 86 1.47 -12.16 12.13
C PRO A 86 0.95 -12.09 10.69
N ARG A 87 1.65 -11.32 9.85
CA ARG A 87 1.34 -11.14 8.43
C ARG A 87 2.33 -11.91 7.56
N GLU A 88 2.09 -12.00 6.27
CA GLU A 88 2.91 -12.75 5.34
C GLU A 88 4.37 -12.27 5.33
N PHE A 89 4.61 -10.96 5.39
CA PHE A 89 5.98 -10.44 5.39
C PHE A 89 6.81 -10.87 6.62
N HIS A 90 6.18 -11.24 7.75
CA HIS A 90 6.87 -11.82 8.90
C HIS A 90 7.41 -13.23 8.64
N LEU A 91 6.90 -13.93 7.61
CA LEU A 91 7.45 -15.23 7.19
C LEU A 91 8.86 -15.08 6.62
N LYS A 92 9.16 -13.95 6.01
CA LYS A 92 10.47 -13.62 5.44
C LYS A 92 11.44 -13.06 6.49
N ARG A 93 11.25 -13.41 7.75
CA ARG A 93 12.09 -12.96 8.86
C ARG A 93 13.42 -13.72 8.91
N TRP A 94 14.37 -13.11 9.56
CA TRP A 94 15.59 -13.80 9.97
C TRP A 94 15.28 -14.94 10.96
N THR A 95 15.88 -16.11 10.77
CA THR A 95 15.77 -17.26 11.70
C THR A 95 17.14 -17.89 11.86
N VAL A 96 17.31 -18.68 12.94
CA VAL A 96 18.55 -19.42 13.18
C VAL A 96 18.83 -20.45 12.07
N ASP A 97 17.76 -21.02 11.51
CA ASP A 97 17.84 -22.01 10.42
C ASP A 97 18.07 -21.36 9.05
N ASN A 98 17.73 -20.07 8.91
CA ASN A 98 17.96 -19.27 7.71
C ASN A 98 18.49 -17.88 8.10
N PRO A 99 19.79 -17.77 8.40
CA PRO A 99 20.41 -16.54 8.86
C PRO A 99 20.73 -15.60 7.68
N ASP A 100 19.69 -15.07 7.00
CA ASP A 100 19.85 -14.14 5.89
C ASP A 100 20.06 -12.71 6.41
N PRO A 101 21.21 -12.06 6.13
CA PRO A 101 21.47 -10.68 6.51
C PRO A 101 20.58 -9.67 5.77
N ASN A 102 19.92 -10.09 4.68
CA ASN A 102 18.99 -9.28 3.90
C ASN A 102 17.54 -9.65 4.14
N ALA A 103 17.24 -10.39 5.21
CA ALA A 103 15.88 -10.76 5.56
C ALA A 103 14.97 -9.52 5.61
N ALA A 104 13.76 -9.65 5.09
CA ALA A 104 12.80 -8.53 5.05
C ALA A 104 12.30 -8.12 6.44
N TYR A 105 12.53 -8.97 7.46
CA TYR A 105 12.10 -8.73 8.82
C TYR A 105 13.14 -9.29 9.83
N PRO A 106 13.39 -8.61 10.97
CA PRO A 106 14.31 -9.11 11.99
C PRO A 106 13.74 -10.35 12.70
N ARG A 107 14.57 -10.99 13.51
CA ARG A 107 14.12 -12.07 14.38
C ARG A 107 13.01 -11.58 15.31
N ILE A 108 11.95 -12.38 15.43
CA ILE A 108 10.87 -12.12 16.36
C ILE A 108 11.31 -12.53 17.77
N TYR A 109 11.26 -11.59 18.69
CA TYR A 109 11.56 -11.80 20.11
C TYR A 109 10.30 -11.62 20.95
N PRO A 110 10.23 -12.25 22.14
CA PRO A 110 9.20 -11.95 23.10
C PRO A 110 9.17 -10.45 23.42
N ARG A 111 7.99 -9.86 23.58
CA ARG A 111 7.79 -8.41 23.79
C ARG A 111 8.57 -7.86 24.98
N THR A 112 8.78 -8.69 26.01
CA THR A 112 9.55 -8.33 27.22
C THR A 112 11.07 -8.33 27.02
N SER A 113 11.54 -8.78 25.85
CA SER A 113 12.97 -8.84 25.55
C SER A 113 13.51 -7.44 25.21
N ALA A 114 14.72 -7.14 25.71
CA ALA A 114 15.46 -5.94 25.33
C ALA A 114 15.72 -5.87 23.82
N HIS A 115 15.91 -7.02 23.15
CA HIS A 115 16.06 -7.10 21.71
C HIS A 115 14.79 -6.68 20.95
N SER A 116 13.60 -7.00 21.46
CA SER A 116 12.36 -6.51 20.89
C SER A 116 12.27 -4.99 20.98
N THR A 117 12.55 -4.42 22.14
CA THR A 117 12.57 -2.96 22.32
C THR A 117 13.59 -2.28 21.41
N PHE A 118 14.75 -2.90 21.19
CA PHE A 118 15.78 -2.38 20.31
C PHE A 118 15.33 -2.39 18.84
N ASN A 119 14.81 -3.50 18.34
CA ASN A 119 14.34 -3.63 16.95
C ASN A 119 13.12 -2.76 16.63
N ASN A 120 12.36 -2.36 17.63
CA ASN A 120 11.14 -1.56 17.48
C ASN A 120 11.39 -0.04 17.57
N LYS A 121 12.66 0.38 17.68
CA LYS A 121 12.99 1.80 17.61
C LYS A 121 12.66 2.37 16.24
N PHE A 122 12.32 3.65 16.21
CA PHE A 122 12.08 4.35 14.96
C PHE A 122 13.35 4.41 14.10
N SER A 123 13.22 3.97 12.86
CA SER A 123 14.29 3.98 11.87
C SER A 123 13.69 3.90 10.46
N ASP A 124 14.52 4.11 9.44
CA ASP A 124 14.18 3.91 8.03
C ASP A 124 13.76 2.47 7.70
N PHE A 125 14.19 1.49 8.49
CA PHE A 125 13.75 0.11 8.34
C PHE A 125 12.22 -0.02 8.40
N TRP A 126 11.57 0.81 9.24
CA TRP A 126 10.11 0.83 9.42
C TRP A 126 9.40 1.87 8.55
N LEU A 127 10.12 2.51 7.64
CA LEU A 127 9.56 3.37 6.61
C LEU A 127 9.31 2.58 5.34
N PHE A 128 8.12 2.73 4.80
CA PHE A 128 7.67 2.06 3.59
C PHE A 128 7.24 3.11 2.58
N ASP A 129 7.65 2.89 1.34
CA ASP A 129 7.20 3.72 0.23
C ASP A 129 5.71 3.46 -0.01
N SER A 130 4.88 4.47 0.22
CA SER A 130 3.43 4.39 0.05
C SER A 130 2.94 4.98 -1.26
N ASP A 131 3.83 5.22 -2.21
CA ASP A 131 3.47 5.61 -3.57
C ASP A 131 2.61 4.54 -4.23
N TYR A 132 1.54 4.99 -4.90
CA TYR A 132 0.65 4.07 -5.57
C TYR A 132 -0.03 4.71 -6.79
N PHE A 133 -0.55 3.85 -7.65
CA PHE A 133 -1.55 4.19 -8.65
C PHE A 133 -2.72 3.19 -8.56
N ARG A 134 -3.95 3.71 -8.45
CA ARG A 134 -5.17 2.90 -8.34
C ARG A 134 -6.16 3.29 -9.42
N ILE A 135 -6.70 2.29 -10.12
CA ILE A 135 -7.91 2.46 -10.91
C ILE A 135 -9.08 2.48 -9.93
N LYS A 136 -9.68 3.68 -9.76
CA LYS A 136 -10.80 3.88 -8.82
C LYS A 136 -12.10 3.35 -9.35
N ASN A 137 -12.33 3.58 -10.63
CA ASN A 137 -13.55 3.12 -11.30
C ASN A 137 -13.23 2.80 -12.75
N ILE A 138 -13.81 1.71 -13.24
CA ILE A 138 -13.87 1.37 -14.64
C ILE A 138 -15.29 0.92 -14.97
N THR A 139 -15.91 1.54 -15.95
CA THR A 139 -17.25 1.20 -16.42
C THR A 139 -17.20 0.91 -17.89
N PHE A 140 -17.70 -0.24 -18.28
CA PHE A 140 -17.88 -0.63 -19.67
C PHE A 140 -19.36 -0.88 -19.94
N GLY A 141 -19.92 -0.22 -20.94
CA GLY A 141 -21.33 -0.31 -21.26
C GLY A 141 -21.61 -0.33 -22.74
N TYR A 142 -22.84 -0.73 -23.08
CA TYR A 142 -23.38 -0.70 -24.43
C TYR A 142 -24.74 0.02 -24.44
N ASN A 143 -24.82 1.06 -25.24
CA ASN A 143 -26.06 1.80 -25.51
C ASN A 143 -26.72 1.23 -26.74
N PHE A 144 -27.90 0.65 -26.61
CA PHE A 144 -28.66 0.09 -27.70
C PHE A 144 -29.27 1.21 -28.56
N ASN A 145 -29.22 1.03 -29.87
CA ASN A 145 -29.87 1.94 -30.82
C ASN A 145 -31.39 1.75 -30.81
N LYS A 146 -32.17 2.80 -31.11
CA LYS A 146 -33.66 2.73 -31.15
C LYS A 146 -34.16 1.59 -32.03
N HIS A 147 -33.50 1.29 -33.15
CA HIS A 147 -33.88 0.19 -34.03
C HIS A 147 -33.75 -1.18 -33.37
N GLN A 148 -32.79 -1.36 -32.48
CA GLN A 148 -32.55 -2.64 -31.77
C GLN A 148 -33.59 -2.89 -30.67
N ILE A 149 -34.17 -1.83 -30.10
CA ILE A 149 -35.03 -1.89 -28.93
C ILE A 149 -36.50 -1.54 -29.21
N GLN A 150 -36.84 -1.23 -30.49
CA GLN A 150 -38.19 -0.80 -30.90
C GLN A 150 -39.29 -1.76 -30.48
N HIS A 151 -38.98 -3.06 -30.32
CA HIS A 151 -39.95 -4.09 -29.94
C HIS A 151 -40.15 -4.16 -28.40
N LEU A 152 -39.33 -3.47 -27.62
CA LEU A 152 -39.39 -3.51 -26.16
C LEU A 152 -40.24 -2.40 -25.55
N GLY A 153 -40.70 -1.43 -26.37
CA GLY A 153 -41.51 -0.30 -25.89
C GLY A 153 -40.76 0.66 -24.99
N VAL A 154 -39.43 0.72 -25.10
CA VAL A 154 -38.55 1.62 -24.33
C VAL A 154 -37.85 2.58 -25.28
N ASP A 155 -37.59 3.80 -24.81
CA ASP A 155 -36.92 4.84 -25.61
C ASP A 155 -35.41 4.70 -25.62
N ALA A 156 -34.82 4.22 -24.54
CA ALA A 156 -33.38 3.93 -24.44
C ALA A 156 -33.10 2.75 -23.51
N LEU A 157 -32.07 1.98 -23.88
CA LEU A 157 -31.57 0.86 -23.07
C LEU A 157 -30.03 0.96 -23.06
N LYS A 158 -29.45 0.94 -21.86
CA LYS A 158 -28.01 0.79 -21.64
C LYS A 158 -27.77 -0.36 -20.67
N LEU A 159 -26.91 -1.29 -21.08
CA LEU A 159 -26.35 -2.31 -20.19
C LEU A 159 -24.90 -1.94 -19.86
N TYR A 160 -24.50 -2.10 -18.62
CA TYR A 160 -23.13 -1.79 -18.22
C TYR A 160 -22.64 -2.68 -17.08
N VAL A 161 -21.33 -2.85 -17.04
CA VAL A 161 -20.59 -3.41 -15.92
C VAL A 161 -19.68 -2.33 -15.36
N SER A 162 -19.63 -2.19 -14.06
CA SER A 162 -18.75 -1.27 -13.35
C SER A 162 -17.93 -2.02 -12.32
N ALA A 163 -16.66 -1.70 -12.25
CA ALA A 163 -15.78 -2.20 -11.20
C ALA A 163 -15.15 -1.02 -10.44
N GLU A 164 -15.20 -1.10 -9.11
CA GLU A 164 -14.58 -0.12 -8.22
C GLU A 164 -13.32 -0.72 -7.61
N ASN A 165 -12.24 0.08 -7.57
CA ASN A 165 -10.93 -0.31 -7.07
C ASN A 165 -10.41 -1.66 -7.60
N PRO A 166 -10.59 -1.99 -8.91
CA PRO A 166 -10.25 -3.32 -9.44
C PRO A 166 -8.74 -3.60 -9.41
N PHE A 167 -7.93 -2.55 -9.43
CA PHE A 167 -6.49 -2.70 -9.56
C PHE A 167 -5.72 -1.58 -8.87
N THR A 168 -4.67 -1.97 -8.11
CA THR A 168 -3.75 -1.04 -7.44
C THR A 168 -2.31 -1.49 -7.68
N ILE A 169 -1.49 -0.58 -8.21
CA ILE A 169 -0.04 -0.71 -8.28
C ILE A 169 0.55 -0.01 -7.06
N ARG A 170 1.51 -0.62 -6.39
CA ARG A 170 2.22 -0.07 -5.23
C ARG A 170 3.71 -0.04 -5.52
N ALA A 171 4.41 0.97 -5.02
CA ALA A 171 5.85 1.07 -5.18
C ALA A 171 6.59 0.04 -4.31
N ASP A 172 6.14 -0.17 -3.08
CA ASP A 172 6.74 -1.14 -2.16
C ASP A 172 5.87 -2.41 -2.05
N HIS A 173 6.44 -3.56 -2.43
CA HIS A 173 5.77 -4.86 -2.34
C HIS A 173 5.41 -5.27 -0.91
N ARG A 174 6.10 -4.73 0.11
CA ARG A 174 5.76 -4.95 1.52
C ARG A 174 4.43 -4.32 1.91
N MET A 175 3.91 -3.41 1.05
CA MET A 175 2.61 -2.76 1.20
C MET A 175 1.43 -3.59 0.63
N GLU A 176 1.66 -4.81 0.12
CA GLU A 176 0.58 -5.63 -0.47
C GLU A 176 -0.55 -5.92 0.50
N ASP A 177 -0.21 -6.09 1.77
CA ASP A 177 -1.17 -6.33 2.84
C ASP A 177 -1.90 -5.09 3.34
N PHE A 178 -1.57 -3.90 2.85
CA PHE A 178 -2.08 -2.63 3.36
C PHE A 178 -2.72 -1.79 2.26
N ASP A 179 -3.68 -0.94 2.65
CA ASP A 179 -4.24 0.02 1.71
C ASP A 179 -3.34 1.27 1.66
N PRO A 180 -2.76 1.60 0.49
CA PRO A 180 -1.87 2.74 0.37
C PRO A 180 -2.61 4.09 0.49
N GLU A 181 -3.94 4.12 0.42
CA GLU A 181 -4.74 5.35 0.57
C GLU A 181 -5.04 5.68 2.03
N THR A 182 -5.00 4.68 2.89
CA THR A 182 -5.20 4.83 4.33
C THR A 182 -4.01 4.26 5.08
N PRO A 183 -2.81 4.86 4.91
CA PRO A 183 -1.60 4.34 5.53
C PRO A 183 -1.61 4.67 7.02
N SER A 184 -2.44 3.97 7.78
CA SER A 184 -2.40 4.04 9.23
C SER A 184 -1.19 3.29 9.74
N GLY A 185 -0.32 3.98 10.44
CA GLY A 185 0.90 3.39 11.00
C GLY A 185 0.65 2.22 11.96
N ARG A 186 -0.55 2.06 12.50
CA ARG A 186 -0.97 0.91 13.32
C ARG A 186 -1.63 -0.21 12.50
N GLY A 187 -2.10 0.06 11.27
CA GLY A 187 -2.78 -0.91 10.43
C GLY A 187 -4.13 -1.38 10.95
N THR A 188 -4.82 -0.51 11.68
CA THR A 188 -6.16 -0.77 12.24
C THR A 188 -7.26 -0.45 11.24
N ASP A 189 -6.94 0.24 10.16
CA ASP A 189 -7.90 0.64 9.15
C ASP A 189 -8.29 -0.52 8.24
N THR A 190 -9.54 -0.49 7.82
CA THR A 190 -10.09 -1.49 6.90
C THR A 190 -9.49 -1.29 5.50
N ARG A 191 -9.08 -2.37 4.87
CA ARG A 191 -8.64 -2.33 3.47
C ARG A 191 -9.77 -1.84 2.58
N GLY A 192 -9.43 -1.06 1.57
CA GLY A 192 -10.34 -0.72 0.50
C GLY A 192 -10.85 -1.99 -0.18
N THR A 193 -12.17 -2.09 -0.33
CA THR A 193 -12.81 -3.21 -1.01
C THR A 193 -12.86 -2.97 -2.51
N SER A 194 -12.76 -4.06 -3.29
CA SER A 194 -13.07 -4.05 -4.72
C SER A 194 -14.48 -4.58 -4.92
N SER A 195 -15.23 -3.93 -5.79
CA SER A 195 -16.61 -4.35 -6.12
C SER A 195 -16.81 -4.43 -7.62
N ILE A 196 -17.69 -5.34 -8.06
CA ILE A 196 -18.16 -5.43 -9.44
C ILE A 196 -19.68 -5.36 -9.42
N SER A 197 -20.23 -4.47 -10.23
CA SER A 197 -21.67 -4.24 -10.35
C SER A 197 -22.11 -4.38 -11.80
N LEU A 198 -23.28 -4.98 -11.99
CA LEU A 198 -24.00 -5.01 -13.27
C LEU A 198 -25.17 -4.06 -13.17
N GLY A 199 -25.39 -3.25 -14.20
CA GLY A 199 -26.47 -2.30 -14.22
C GLY A 199 -27.20 -2.23 -15.55
N VAL A 200 -28.45 -1.85 -15.46
CA VAL A 200 -29.37 -1.63 -16.59
C VAL A 200 -30.00 -0.26 -16.43
N ASN A 201 -29.88 0.60 -17.41
CA ASN A 201 -30.59 1.86 -17.49
C ASN A 201 -31.68 1.76 -18.58
N LEU A 202 -32.91 2.00 -18.20
CA LEU A 202 -34.08 2.02 -19.07
C LEU A 202 -34.72 3.41 -19.06
N THR A 203 -35.09 3.90 -20.23
CA THR A 203 -35.90 5.12 -20.38
C THR A 203 -37.15 4.76 -21.16
N PHE A 204 -38.31 5.18 -20.65
CA PHE A 204 -39.65 4.94 -21.24
C PHE A 204 -40.19 6.24 -21.80
#